data_b63aaa58cc010b58801aba94a3971f90
#
_entry.id   b63aaa58cc010b58801aba94a3971f90
#
_cell.length_a   1.000
_cell.length_b   1.000
_cell.length_c   1.000
_cell.angle_alpha   90.00
_cell.angle_beta   90.00
_cell.angle_gamma   90.00
#
_symmetry.space_group_name_H-M   'P 1'
#
loop_
_entity.id
_entity.type
_entity.pdbx_description
1 polymer ?
#
loop_
_entity_poly.entity_id
_entity_poly.type
_entity_poly.pdbx_seq_one_letter_code
_entity_poly.pdbx_strand_id
1 'polypeptide(L)'
;SIFCEHLIHGKNLTVFGDGEQTRDFIHVNDVVEANICGLNAADKIGVYNVCTETEISLNELIEVFRKVCKRPFQVDYEAPRAGDIKRSILSSKKSINELNFSAKIDLTSGLQTTYDYFADNKTM
;
A
#
# COMPACT_ATOMS: atom_id res chain seq x y z
N SER A 1 7.35 1.17 0.49
CA SER A 1 8.72 1.20 1.05
C SER A 1 9.54 2.37 0.53
N ILE A 2 9.66 2.61 -0.80
CA ILE A 2 10.50 3.68 -1.38
C ILE A 2 10.18 5.06 -0.78
N PHE A 3 8.91 5.45 -0.66
CA PHE A 3 8.54 6.73 -0.07
C PHE A 3 8.92 6.82 1.41
N CYS A 4 8.68 5.76 2.19
CA CYS A 4 9.12 5.71 3.59
C CYS A 4 10.64 5.92 3.69
N GLU A 5 11.42 5.17 2.91
CA GLU A 5 12.87 5.26 2.89
C GLU A 5 13.36 6.67 2.52
N HIS A 6 12.80 7.29 1.48
CA HIS A 6 13.13 8.66 1.12
C HIS A 6 12.84 9.63 2.28
N LEU A 7 11.63 9.55 2.85
CA LEU A 7 11.21 10.46 3.90
C LEU A 7 12.02 10.35 5.19
N ILE A 8 12.35 9.14 5.64
CA ILE A 8 13.18 8.97 6.84
C ILE A 8 14.61 9.49 6.66
N HIS A 9 15.13 9.48 5.41
CA HIS A 9 16.43 10.04 5.09
C HIS A 9 16.38 11.54 4.71
N GLY A 10 15.22 12.20 4.85
CA GLY A 10 15.06 13.62 4.56
C GLY A 10 15.10 13.98 3.09
N LYS A 11 14.85 13.00 2.20
CA LYS A 11 14.78 13.20 0.75
C LYS A 11 13.37 13.60 0.33
N ASN A 12 13.26 14.29 -0.80
CA ASN A 12 12.00 14.54 -1.46
C ASN A 12 11.40 13.26 -2.05
N LEU A 13 10.10 13.29 -2.31
CA LEU A 13 9.44 12.24 -3.08
C LEU A 13 9.46 12.59 -4.55
N THR A 14 9.68 11.59 -5.40
CA THR A 14 9.55 11.72 -6.85
C THR A 14 8.33 10.97 -7.34
N VAL A 15 7.47 11.66 -8.07
CA VAL A 15 6.28 11.10 -8.72
C VAL A 15 6.49 11.18 -10.23
N PHE A 16 6.35 10.05 -10.92
CA PHE A 16 6.38 10.00 -12.37
C PHE A 16 4.97 10.18 -12.93
N GLY A 17 4.77 11.18 -13.77
CA GLY A 17 3.46 11.59 -14.26
C GLY A 17 2.80 12.63 -13.37
N ASP A 18 1.48 12.70 -13.41
CA ASP A 18 0.65 13.68 -12.68
C ASP A 18 0.23 13.23 -11.27
N GLY A 19 0.59 12.01 -10.88
CA GLY A 19 0.21 11.43 -9.58
C GLY A 19 -1.23 10.92 -9.51
N GLU A 20 -1.98 10.95 -10.62
CA GLU A 20 -3.37 10.44 -10.68
C GLU A 20 -3.45 8.93 -10.95
N GLN A 21 -2.31 8.26 -11.16
CA GLN A 21 -2.28 6.81 -11.25
C GLN A 21 -2.69 6.18 -9.91
N THR A 22 -3.62 5.23 -9.99
CA THR A 22 -4.23 4.62 -8.79
C THR A 22 -3.73 3.21 -8.54
N ARG A 23 -3.68 2.84 -7.26
CA ARG A 23 -3.31 1.50 -6.77
C ARG A 23 -4.21 1.12 -5.59
N ASP A 24 -4.31 -0.17 -5.34
CA ASP A 24 -4.87 -0.73 -4.12
C ASP A 24 -3.71 -1.03 -3.16
N PHE A 25 -3.65 -0.30 -2.05
CA PHE A 25 -2.59 -0.43 -1.06
C PHE A 25 -3.07 -1.29 0.12
N ILE A 26 -2.63 -2.53 0.17
CA ILE A 26 -2.91 -3.45 1.27
C ILE A 26 -1.73 -3.52 2.24
N HIS A 27 -2.03 -3.56 3.54
CA HIS A 27 -0.99 -3.72 4.57
C HIS A 27 -0.53 -5.18 4.67
N VAL A 28 0.76 -5.38 4.95
CA VAL A 28 1.37 -6.72 5.02
C VAL A 28 0.70 -7.64 6.04
N ASN A 29 0.22 -7.11 7.16
CA ASN A 29 -0.48 -7.91 8.17
C ASN A 29 -1.82 -8.45 7.66
N ASP A 30 -2.54 -7.72 6.79
CA ASP A 30 -3.73 -8.25 6.12
C ASP A 30 -3.36 -9.37 5.13
N VAL A 31 -2.20 -9.26 4.46
CA VAL A 31 -1.69 -10.36 3.61
C VAL A 31 -1.34 -11.59 4.44
N VAL A 32 -0.73 -11.42 5.61
CA VAL A 32 -0.46 -12.53 6.56
C VAL A 32 -1.76 -13.18 7.01
N GLU A 33 -2.77 -12.39 7.38
CA GLU A 33 -4.08 -12.90 7.78
C GLU A 33 -4.77 -13.68 6.65
N ALA A 34 -4.67 -13.18 5.41
CA ALA A 34 -5.19 -13.90 4.25
C ALA A 34 -4.52 -15.29 4.07
N ASN A 35 -3.22 -15.38 4.29
CA ASN A 35 -2.50 -16.65 4.25
C ASN A 35 -2.97 -17.60 5.37
N ILE A 36 -3.20 -17.09 6.58
CA ILE A 36 -3.75 -17.88 7.70
C ILE A 36 -5.15 -18.36 7.37
N CYS A 37 -6.01 -17.52 6.81
CA CYS A 37 -7.34 -17.91 6.36
C CYS A 37 -7.28 -19.04 5.31
N GLY A 38 -6.35 -18.91 4.35
CA GLY A 38 -6.12 -19.95 3.32
C GLY A 38 -5.65 -21.28 3.90
N LEU A 39 -4.74 -21.26 4.88
CA LEU A 39 -4.28 -22.47 5.58
C LEU A 39 -5.41 -23.17 6.35
N ASN A 40 -6.34 -22.40 6.93
CA ASN A 40 -7.47 -22.94 7.68
C ASN A 40 -8.61 -23.44 6.77
N ALA A 41 -8.63 -23.04 5.51
CA ALA A 41 -9.63 -23.46 4.52
C ALA A 41 -9.10 -24.64 3.66
N ALA A 42 -8.75 -25.75 4.31
CA ALA A 42 -8.07 -26.89 3.70
C ALA A 42 -8.85 -27.57 2.54
N ASP A 43 -10.18 -27.37 2.46
CA ASP A 43 -11.05 -27.83 1.38
C ASP A 43 -11.08 -26.88 0.17
N LYS A 44 -10.47 -25.72 0.26
CA LYS A 44 -10.44 -24.68 -0.79
C LYS A 44 -9.13 -24.70 -1.55
N ILE A 45 -9.21 -24.98 -2.84
CA ILE A 45 -8.07 -24.97 -3.75
C ILE A 45 -8.32 -23.93 -4.83
N GLY A 46 -7.38 -22.99 -5.02
CA GLY A 46 -7.53 -21.97 -6.06
C GLY A 46 -6.60 -20.79 -5.93
N VAL A 47 -6.80 -19.83 -6.82
CA VAL A 47 -6.13 -18.53 -6.80
C VAL A 47 -7.10 -17.51 -6.22
N TYR A 48 -6.62 -16.73 -5.28
CA TYR A 48 -7.40 -15.73 -4.53
C TYR A 48 -6.71 -14.37 -4.57
N ASN A 49 -7.46 -13.33 -4.90
CA ASN A 49 -6.97 -11.97 -4.78
C ASN A 49 -7.02 -11.54 -3.30
N VAL A 50 -5.97 -10.86 -2.87
CA VAL A 50 -5.86 -10.27 -1.53
C VAL A 50 -5.68 -8.76 -1.73
N CYS A 51 -6.73 -7.99 -1.46
CA CYS A 51 -6.80 -6.56 -1.75
C CYS A 51 -7.79 -5.87 -0.81
N THR A 52 -7.78 -4.52 -0.81
CA THR A 52 -8.70 -3.71 -0.01
C THR A 52 -9.96 -3.32 -0.77
N GLU A 53 -9.99 -3.52 -2.09
CA GLU A 53 -11.01 -3.01 -3.02
C GLU A 53 -11.12 -1.47 -2.99
N THR A 54 -10.09 -0.79 -2.48
CA THR A 54 -10.04 0.68 -2.38
C THR A 54 -8.95 1.22 -3.30
N GLU A 55 -9.35 2.10 -4.18
CA GLU A 55 -8.49 2.72 -5.18
C GLU A 55 -7.98 4.05 -4.65
N ILE A 56 -6.66 4.21 -4.58
CA ILE A 56 -5.99 5.40 -4.05
C ILE A 56 -5.00 5.90 -5.08
N SER A 57 -5.06 7.20 -5.43
CA SER A 57 -4.05 7.85 -6.27
C SER A 57 -2.74 8.09 -5.52
N LEU A 58 -1.64 8.28 -6.24
CA LEU A 58 -0.38 8.65 -5.60
C LEU A 58 -0.47 10.01 -4.90
N ASN A 59 -1.25 10.94 -5.42
CA ASN A 59 -1.49 12.23 -4.78
C ASN A 59 -2.21 12.06 -3.43
N GLU A 60 -3.25 11.24 -3.36
CA GLU A 60 -3.93 10.91 -2.10
C GLU A 60 -2.99 10.20 -1.11
N LEU A 61 -2.17 9.26 -1.59
CA LEU A 61 -1.15 8.60 -0.77
C LEU A 61 -0.16 9.61 -0.16
N ILE A 62 0.27 10.60 -0.94
CA ILE A 62 1.17 11.66 -0.49
C ILE A 62 0.51 12.49 0.62
N GLU A 63 -0.79 12.79 0.50
CA GLU A 63 -1.52 13.51 1.56
C GLU A 63 -1.60 12.70 2.87
N VAL A 64 -1.70 11.36 2.78
CA VAL A 64 -1.59 10.52 3.98
C VAL A 64 -0.16 10.57 4.54
N PHE A 65 0.88 10.56 3.70
CA PHE A 65 2.26 10.74 4.17
C PHE A 65 2.50 12.08 4.84
N ARG A 66 1.84 13.18 4.41
CA ARG A 66 1.93 14.49 5.10
C ARG A 66 1.39 14.44 6.53
N LYS A 67 0.43 13.57 6.81
CA LYS A 67 -0.13 13.36 8.15
C LYS A 67 0.77 12.47 9.02
N VAL A 68 1.35 11.44 8.43
CA VAL A 68 2.19 10.44 9.10
C VAL A 68 3.61 10.95 9.34
N CYS A 69 4.20 11.60 8.34
CA CYS A 69 5.57 12.12 8.43
C CYS A 69 5.59 13.42 9.24
N LYS A 70 6.32 13.42 10.37
CA LYS A 70 6.44 14.57 11.28
C LYS A 70 7.29 15.72 10.72
N ARG A 71 7.86 15.58 9.53
CA ARG A 71 8.72 16.56 8.87
C ARG A 71 8.11 17.03 7.56
N PRO A 72 8.26 18.31 7.18
CA PRO A 72 7.87 18.76 5.85
C PRO A 72 8.76 18.09 4.80
N PHE A 73 8.18 17.80 3.63
CA PHE A 73 8.88 17.30 2.47
C PHE A 73 8.28 17.88 1.20
N GLN A 74 9.05 17.88 0.13
CA GLN A 74 8.61 18.30 -1.19
C GLN A 74 8.34 17.08 -2.07
N VAL A 75 7.57 17.30 -3.11
CA VAL A 75 7.22 16.31 -4.12
C VAL A 75 7.63 16.88 -5.47
N ASP A 76 8.51 16.16 -6.14
CA ASP A 76 9.01 16.50 -7.46
C ASP A 76 8.25 15.63 -8.49
N TYR A 77 7.61 16.26 -9.47
CA TYR A 77 6.89 15.56 -10.52
C TYR A 77 7.78 15.50 -11.77
N GLU A 78 8.00 14.28 -12.27
CA GLU A 78 8.82 14.02 -13.44
C GLU A 78 7.97 13.48 -14.60
N ALA A 79 8.56 13.37 -15.78
CA ALA A 79 7.90 12.83 -16.96
C ALA A 79 7.35 11.41 -16.69
N PRO A 80 6.15 11.08 -17.19
CA PRO A 80 5.57 9.76 -16.97
C PRO A 80 6.44 8.65 -17.55
N ARG A 81 6.51 7.52 -16.86
CA ARG A 81 7.24 6.34 -17.34
C ARG A 81 6.42 5.62 -18.41
N ALA A 82 7.09 5.23 -19.50
CA ALA A 82 6.45 4.42 -20.53
C ALA A 82 5.98 3.08 -19.93
N GLY A 83 4.72 2.71 -20.20
CA GLY A 83 4.13 1.47 -19.71
C GLY A 83 3.60 1.51 -18.27
N ASP A 84 3.63 2.65 -17.60
CA ASP A 84 3.01 2.74 -16.27
C ASP A 84 1.49 2.58 -16.35
N ILE A 85 0.97 1.71 -15.47
CA ILE A 85 -0.46 1.41 -15.42
C ILE A 85 -1.19 2.54 -14.73
N LYS A 86 -2.12 3.18 -15.41
CA LYS A 86 -2.91 4.29 -14.86
C LYS A 86 -3.82 3.85 -13.72
N ARG A 87 -4.44 2.68 -13.85
CA ARG A 87 -5.41 2.18 -12.88
C ARG A 87 -5.16 0.71 -12.58
N SER A 88 -5.03 0.35 -11.30
CA SER A 88 -4.88 -1.02 -10.84
C SER A 88 -5.70 -1.26 -9.59
N ILE A 89 -6.78 -2.03 -9.73
CA ILE A 89 -7.66 -2.45 -8.65
C ILE A 89 -8.09 -3.90 -8.87
N LEU A 90 -8.23 -4.65 -7.79
CA LEU A 90 -8.66 -6.03 -7.79
C LEU A 90 -9.98 -6.18 -7.03
N SER A 91 -10.63 -7.33 -7.18
CA SER A 91 -11.78 -7.73 -6.34
C SER A 91 -11.41 -8.88 -5.44
N SER A 92 -11.73 -8.76 -4.15
CA SER A 92 -11.52 -9.78 -3.12
C SER A 92 -12.77 -10.63 -2.84
N LYS A 93 -13.83 -10.49 -3.64
CA LYS A 93 -15.10 -11.21 -3.43
C LYS A 93 -14.93 -12.71 -3.22
N LYS A 94 -14.05 -13.35 -3.99
CA LYS A 94 -13.78 -14.79 -3.84
C LYS A 94 -13.11 -15.11 -2.50
N SER A 95 -12.13 -14.30 -2.09
CA SER A 95 -11.43 -14.44 -0.80
C SER A 95 -12.39 -14.25 0.38
N ILE A 96 -13.30 -13.28 0.29
CA ILE A 96 -14.33 -13.04 1.29
C ILE A 96 -15.26 -14.26 1.42
N ASN A 97 -15.78 -14.76 0.29
CA ASN A 97 -16.81 -15.81 0.29
C ASN A 97 -16.25 -17.19 0.63
N GLU A 98 -15.03 -17.50 0.21
CA GLU A 98 -14.48 -18.86 0.33
C GLU A 98 -13.48 -19.01 1.46
N LEU A 99 -12.72 -17.94 1.80
CA LEU A 99 -11.71 -17.95 2.86
C LEU A 99 -12.13 -17.16 4.10
N ASN A 100 -13.27 -16.48 4.05
CA ASN A 100 -13.74 -15.56 5.10
C ASN A 100 -12.68 -14.47 5.43
N PHE A 101 -11.93 -14.04 4.40
CA PHE A 101 -10.92 -12.99 4.52
C PHE A 101 -11.46 -11.64 4.06
N SER A 102 -11.21 -10.61 4.85
CA SER A 102 -11.35 -9.21 4.41
C SER A 102 -10.23 -8.37 5.02
N ALA A 103 -9.69 -7.42 4.25
CA ALA A 103 -8.71 -6.46 4.74
C ALA A 103 -9.34 -5.58 5.85
N LYS A 104 -8.59 -5.32 6.92
CA LYS A 104 -9.07 -4.61 8.11
C LYS A 104 -8.27 -3.35 8.42
N ILE A 105 -7.06 -3.25 7.89
CA ILE A 105 -6.13 -2.15 8.21
C ILE A 105 -6.36 -1.02 7.21
N ASP A 106 -6.82 0.11 7.70
CA ASP A 106 -6.97 1.31 6.86
C ASP A 106 -5.62 1.87 6.41
N LEU A 107 -5.63 2.65 5.32
CA LEU A 107 -4.42 3.19 4.71
C LEU A 107 -3.57 4.02 5.68
N THR A 108 -4.20 4.86 6.49
CA THR A 108 -3.48 5.77 7.40
C THR A 108 -2.77 4.99 8.51
N SER A 109 -3.48 4.06 9.16
CA SER A 109 -2.94 3.21 10.22
C SER A 109 -1.84 2.28 9.68
N GLY A 110 -2.06 1.66 8.53
CA GLY A 110 -1.07 0.80 7.89
C GLY A 110 0.18 1.57 7.47
N LEU A 111 0.00 2.78 6.93
CA LEU A 111 1.12 3.63 6.52
C LEU A 111 1.91 4.14 7.72
N GLN A 112 1.24 4.52 8.83
CA GLN A 112 1.90 4.90 10.08
C GLN A 112 2.80 3.76 10.58
N THR A 113 2.24 2.56 10.71
CA THR A 113 3.00 1.37 11.16
C THR A 113 4.20 1.09 10.25
N THR A 114 3.99 1.18 8.93
CA THR A 114 5.07 0.99 7.96
C THR A 114 6.15 2.07 8.09
N TYR A 115 5.76 3.33 8.24
CA TYR A 115 6.69 4.45 8.40
C TYR A 115 7.52 4.30 9.69
N ASP A 116 6.87 3.96 10.81
CA ASP A 116 7.52 3.76 12.10
C ASP A 116 8.53 2.60 12.03
N TYR A 117 8.16 1.49 11.39
CA TYR A 117 9.09 0.38 11.16
C TYR A 117 10.37 0.82 10.43
N PHE A 118 10.25 1.61 9.36
CA PHE A 118 11.42 2.12 8.63
C PHE A 118 12.19 3.15 9.46
N ALA A 119 11.53 3.96 10.28
CA ALA A 119 12.17 4.95 11.15
C ALA A 119 12.99 4.29 12.25
N ASP A 120 12.46 3.22 12.87
CA ASP A 120 13.13 2.47 13.94
C ASP A 120 14.32 1.64 13.42
N ASN A 121 14.23 1.17 12.17
CA ASN A 121 15.29 0.35 11.54
C ASN A 121 16.24 1.19 10.65
N LYS A 122 16.33 2.49 10.89
CA LYS A 122 17.17 3.42 10.12
C LYS A 122 18.69 3.10 10.13
N THR A 123 19.13 2.17 10.95
CA THR A 123 20.55 1.88 11.24
C THR A 123 21.08 0.64 10.51
N MET A 124 20.34 0.07 9.56
CA MET A 124 20.88 -1.03 8.72
C MET A 124 21.28 -0.57 7.34
#